data_57bfc53860576b551b9c422c0b914cf0
#
_entry.id   57bfc53860576b551b9c422c0b914cf0
#
_cell.length_a   1.000
_cell.length_b   1.000
_cell.length_c   1.000
_cell.angle_alpha   90.00
_cell.angle_beta   90.00
_cell.angle_gamma   90.00
#
_symmetry.space_group_name_H-M   'P 1'
#
loop_
_entity.id
_entity.type
_entity.pdbx_description
1 polymer ?
#
loop_
_entity_poly.entity_id
_entity_poly.type
_entity_poly.pdbx_seq_one_letter_code
_entity_poly.pdbx_strand_id
1 'polypeptide(L)'
;GMMASYYEILKIMSDWLVNKGIKRLDAQKYITALFLALSEDAVENSKKELKYLVKESQTPKGLNEQGLREMNKKGVYRSVIKTLNTIHKRLNK
;
A
#
# COMPACT_ATOMS: atom_id res chain seq x y z
N GLY A 1 8.23 12.71 4.04
CA GLY A 1 7.30 12.64 5.17
C GLY A 1 6.50 11.36 5.28
N MET A 2 6.57 10.44 4.29
CA MET A 2 5.74 9.22 4.31
C MET A 2 6.52 7.93 4.53
N MET A 3 7.83 8.02 4.72
CA MET A 3 8.69 6.84 4.86
C MET A 3 8.30 5.98 6.08
N ALA A 4 8.13 6.62 7.23
CA ALA A 4 7.77 5.88 8.45
C ALA A 4 6.40 5.23 8.32
N SER A 5 5.44 5.91 7.70
CA SER A 5 4.11 5.35 7.45
C SER A 5 4.17 4.13 6.51
N TYR A 6 5.03 4.18 5.51
CA TYR A 6 5.24 3.04 4.63
C TYR A 6 5.78 1.83 5.41
N TYR A 7 6.79 2.04 6.25
CA TYR A 7 7.33 0.95 7.07
C TYR A 7 6.30 0.42 8.07
N GLU A 8 5.45 1.30 8.60
CA GLU A 8 4.37 0.87 9.50
C GLU A 8 3.37 -0.04 8.77
N ILE A 9 3.04 0.28 7.51
CA ILE A 9 2.18 -0.59 6.71
C ILE A 9 2.80 -1.98 6.53
N LEU A 10 4.09 -2.04 6.18
CA LEU A 10 4.80 -3.32 6.06
C LEU A 10 4.78 -4.08 7.39
N LYS A 11 4.98 -3.36 8.49
CA LYS A 11 4.98 -3.95 9.84
C LYS A 11 3.63 -4.55 10.20
N ILE A 12 2.54 -3.79 10.04
CA ILE A 12 1.21 -4.28 10.42
C ILE A 12 0.77 -5.47 9.57
N MET A 13 1.14 -5.49 8.29
CA MET A 13 0.83 -6.63 7.43
C MET A 13 1.63 -7.86 7.85
N SER A 14 2.91 -7.69 8.21
CA SER A 14 3.75 -8.77 8.73
C SER A 14 3.21 -9.28 10.08
N ASP A 15 2.82 -8.39 10.97
CA ASP A 15 2.24 -8.75 12.27
C ASP A 15 0.96 -9.55 12.10
N TRP A 16 0.15 -9.17 11.12
CA TRP A 16 -1.09 -9.89 10.81
C TRP A 16 -0.80 -11.34 10.40
N LEU A 17 0.22 -11.55 9.56
CA LEU A 17 0.64 -12.90 9.16
C LEU A 17 1.18 -13.70 10.36
N VAL A 18 1.93 -13.07 11.25
CA VAL A 18 2.42 -13.72 12.48
C VAL A 18 1.24 -14.20 13.33
N ASN A 19 0.19 -13.39 13.45
CA ASN A 19 -1.04 -13.79 14.16
C ASN A 19 -1.74 -14.97 13.49
N LYS A 20 -1.51 -15.20 12.21
CA LYS A 20 -2.05 -16.34 11.49
C LYS A 20 -1.14 -17.58 11.52
N GLY A 21 -0.05 -17.51 12.28
CA GLY A 21 0.84 -18.65 12.47
C GLY A 21 2.12 -18.66 11.65
N ILE A 22 2.41 -17.57 10.94
CA ILE A 22 3.64 -17.46 10.14
C ILE A 22 4.78 -16.97 11.04
N LYS A 23 5.96 -17.55 10.90
CA LYS A 23 7.14 -17.10 11.65
C LYS A 23 7.51 -15.67 11.27
N ARG A 24 7.98 -14.88 12.24
CA ARG A 24 8.28 -13.45 12.08
C ARG A 24 9.17 -13.18 10.85
N LEU A 25 10.29 -13.86 10.74
CA LEU A 25 11.22 -13.62 9.63
C LEU A 25 10.63 -13.97 8.27
N ASP A 26 9.84 -15.04 8.21
CA ASP A 26 9.17 -15.45 6.96
C ASP A 26 8.09 -14.44 6.58
N ALA A 27 7.33 -13.95 7.56
CA ALA A 27 6.29 -12.94 7.33
C ALA A 27 6.90 -11.65 6.78
N GLN A 28 7.97 -11.14 7.40
CA GLN A 28 8.65 -9.93 6.94
C GLN A 28 9.24 -10.11 5.54
N LYS A 29 9.87 -11.25 5.30
CA LYS A 29 10.47 -11.57 4.00
C LYS A 29 9.42 -11.60 2.90
N TYR A 30 8.27 -12.22 3.16
CA TYR A 30 7.18 -12.29 2.21
C TYR A 30 6.62 -10.90 1.88
N ILE A 31 6.30 -10.12 2.91
CA ILE A 31 5.68 -8.80 2.73
C ILE A 31 6.64 -7.84 2.02
N THR A 32 7.91 -7.81 2.43
CA THR A 32 8.88 -6.91 1.79
C THR A 32 9.14 -7.29 0.34
N ALA A 33 9.23 -8.58 0.04
CA ALA A 33 9.39 -9.06 -1.33
C ALA A 33 8.18 -8.74 -2.21
N LEU A 34 6.97 -8.87 -1.65
CA LEU A 34 5.73 -8.53 -2.35
C LEU A 34 5.72 -7.05 -2.75
N PHE A 35 5.99 -6.15 -1.81
CA PHE A 35 5.98 -4.71 -2.10
C PHE A 35 7.10 -4.30 -3.05
N LEU A 36 8.26 -4.95 -2.96
CA LEU A 36 9.34 -4.72 -3.92
C LEU A 36 8.88 -5.10 -5.34
N ALA A 37 8.30 -6.27 -5.50
CA ALA A 37 7.82 -6.74 -6.81
C ALA A 37 6.74 -5.81 -7.38
N LEU A 38 5.80 -5.35 -6.55
CA LEU A 38 4.76 -4.43 -6.97
C LEU A 38 5.35 -3.06 -7.38
N SER A 39 6.35 -2.59 -6.65
CA SER A 39 7.02 -1.33 -6.97
C SER A 39 7.81 -1.43 -8.27
N GLU A 40 8.50 -2.54 -8.48
CA GLU A 40 9.23 -2.77 -9.74
C GLU A 40 8.27 -2.83 -10.94
N ASP A 41 7.13 -3.51 -10.77
CA ASP A 41 6.10 -3.57 -11.80
C ASP A 41 5.57 -2.17 -12.14
N ALA A 42 5.31 -1.35 -11.12
CA ALA A 42 4.85 0.01 -11.32
C ALA A 42 5.90 0.86 -12.07
N VAL A 43 7.18 0.70 -11.75
CA VAL A 43 8.27 1.41 -12.44
C VAL A 43 8.36 0.99 -13.90
N GLU A 44 8.27 -0.31 -14.20
CA GLU A 44 8.31 -0.84 -15.56
C GLU A 44 7.15 -0.32 -16.41
N ASN A 45 6.01 -0.04 -15.79
CA ASN A 45 4.83 0.49 -16.46
C ASN A 45 4.71 2.01 -16.32
N SER A 46 5.81 2.71 -16.07
CA SER A 46 5.82 4.15 -15.80
C SER A 46 5.36 5.03 -16.96
N LYS A 47 5.26 4.49 -18.17
CA LYS A 47 4.69 5.20 -19.32
C LYS A 47 3.17 5.30 -19.25
N LYS A 48 2.52 4.50 -18.40
CA LYS A 48 1.09 4.54 -18.16
C LYS A 48 0.83 5.30 -16.86
N GLU A 49 -0.31 5.96 -16.79
CA GLU A 49 -0.74 6.54 -15.52
C GLU A 49 -1.06 5.43 -14.51
N LEU A 50 -0.74 5.66 -13.24
CA LEU A 50 -0.97 4.66 -12.18
C LEU A 50 -2.42 4.22 -12.08
N LYS A 51 -3.38 5.09 -12.45
CA LYS A 51 -4.80 4.71 -12.44
C LYS A 51 -5.11 3.48 -13.29
N TYR A 52 -4.33 3.25 -14.36
CA TYR A 52 -4.53 2.05 -15.18
C TYR A 52 -4.05 0.79 -14.48
N LEU A 53 -2.97 0.88 -13.69
CA LEU A 53 -2.51 -0.25 -12.88
C LEU A 53 -3.54 -0.59 -11.80
N VAL A 54 -4.14 0.43 -11.18
CA VAL A 54 -5.22 0.22 -10.21
C VAL A 54 -6.38 -0.54 -10.88
N LYS A 55 -6.78 -0.10 -12.05
CA LYS A 55 -7.89 -0.74 -12.79
C LYS A 55 -7.53 -2.17 -13.23
N GLU A 56 -6.36 -2.35 -13.82
CA GLU A 56 -5.93 -3.64 -14.38
C GLU A 56 -5.68 -4.70 -13.31
N SER A 57 -5.37 -4.30 -12.07
CA SER A 57 -5.14 -5.24 -10.97
C SER A 57 -6.42 -5.78 -10.34
N GLN A 58 -7.58 -5.31 -10.78
CA GLN A 58 -8.87 -5.72 -10.25
C GLN A 58 -9.58 -6.66 -11.21
N THR A 59 -10.22 -7.69 -10.65
CA THR A 59 -11.22 -8.48 -11.37
C THR A 59 -12.56 -8.24 -10.71
N PRO A 60 -13.68 -8.22 -11.48
CA PRO A 60 -14.99 -8.04 -10.89
C PRO A 60 -15.24 -9.04 -9.75
N LYS A 61 -15.64 -8.55 -8.59
CA LYS A 61 -15.89 -9.34 -7.37
C LYS A 61 -14.67 -10.09 -6.86
N GLY A 62 -13.45 -9.70 -7.31
CA GLY A 62 -12.20 -10.31 -6.87
C GLY A 62 -11.70 -9.73 -5.55
N LEU A 63 -10.62 -10.33 -5.02
CA LEU A 63 -10.03 -9.92 -3.74
C LEU A 63 -9.39 -8.54 -3.82
N ASN A 64 -8.73 -8.20 -4.93
CA ASN A 64 -8.12 -6.88 -5.10
C ASN A 64 -9.17 -5.77 -5.20
N GLU A 65 -10.29 -6.03 -5.89
CA GLU A 65 -11.42 -5.09 -5.92
C GLU A 65 -12.00 -4.89 -4.53
N GLN A 66 -12.18 -5.96 -3.79
CA GLN A 66 -12.69 -5.89 -2.41
C GLN A 66 -11.77 -5.05 -1.52
N GLY A 67 -10.47 -5.31 -1.56
CA GLY A 67 -9.50 -4.56 -0.75
C GLY A 67 -9.52 -3.08 -1.06
N LEU A 68 -9.51 -2.73 -2.35
CA LEU A 68 -9.56 -1.33 -2.78
C LEU A 68 -10.84 -0.64 -2.29
N ARG A 69 -11.99 -1.28 -2.49
CA ARG A 69 -13.30 -0.74 -2.09
C ARG A 69 -13.39 -0.52 -0.59
N GLU A 70 -12.96 -1.51 0.20
CA GLU A 70 -13.00 -1.40 1.67
C GLU A 70 -12.07 -0.32 2.20
N MET A 71 -10.84 -0.24 1.69
CA MET A 71 -9.89 0.79 2.11
C MET A 71 -10.38 2.19 1.72
N ASN A 72 -10.97 2.33 0.54
CA ASN A 72 -11.55 3.60 0.11
C ASN A 72 -12.72 4.00 1.02
N LYS A 73 -13.61 3.08 1.33
CA LYS A 73 -14.77 3.33 2.20
C LYS A 73 -14.33 3.74 3.60
N LYS A 74 -13.27 3.14 4.11
CA LYS A 74 -12.72 3.47 5.44
C LYS A 74 -11.91 4.76 5.46
N GLY A 75 -11.75 5.43 4.32
CA GLY A 75 -11.08 6.72 4.24
C GLY A 75 -9.57 6.66 4.22
N VAL A 76 -8.96 5.50 3.96
CA VAL A 76 -7.50 5.33 3.97
C VAL A 76 -6.84 6.24 2.94
N TYR A 77 -7.35 6.27 1.71
CA TYR A 77 -6.73 7.07 0.65
C TYR A 77 -6.92 8.56 0.87
N ARG A 78 -8.06 8.98 1.39
CA ARG A 78 -8.28 10.38 1.78
C ARG A 78 -7.33 10.79 2.89
N SER A 79 -7.06 9.90 3.84
CA SER A 79 -6.12 10.17 4.93
C SER A 79 -4.71 10.41 4.40
N VAL A 80 -4.29 9.67 3.37
CA VAL A 80 -2.99 9.89 2.72
C VAL A 80 -2.91 11.31 2.16
N ILE A 81 -3.93 11.74 1.42
CA ILE A 81 -3.98 13.08 0.83
C ILE A 81 -3.95 14.16 1.91
N LYS A 82 -4.78 14.01 2.94
CA LYS A 82 -4.84 14.98 4.05
C LYS A 82 -3.51 15.11 4.77
N THR A 83 -2.84 13.99 5.01
CA THR A 83 -1.55 13.97 5.68
C THR A 83 -0.48 14.67 4.83
N LEU A 84 -0.46 14.37 3.52
CA LEU A 84 0.46 15.06 2.62
C LEU A 84 0.23 16.57 2.62
N ASN A 85 -1.03 17.00 2.62
CA ASN A 85 -1.37 18.43 2.68
C ASN A 85 -0.88 19.08 3.98
N THR A 86 -1.03 18.40 5.10
CA THR A 86 -0.57 18.91 6.40
C THR A 86 0.95 19.05 6.44
N ILE A 87 1.67 18.03 5.93
CA ILE A 87 3.13 18.06 5.85
C ILE A 87 3.58 19.19 4.92
N HIS A 88 2.92 19.33 3.78
CA HIS A 88 3.23 20.38 2.81
C HIS A 88 3.08 21.78 3.44
N LYS A 89 2.02 22.03 4.19
CA LYS A 89 1.83 23.28 4.93
C LYS A 89 2.98 23.57 5.89
N ARG A 90 3.43 22.55 6.62
CA ARG A 90 4.54 22.69 7.56
C ARG A 90 5.84 23.10 6.86
N LEU A 91 6.10 22.52 5.69
CA LEU A 91 7.31 22.80 4.91
C LEU A 91 7.31 24.21 4.30
N ASN A 92 6.14 24.79 4.09
CA ASN A 92 5.98 26.09 3.43
C ASN A 92 5.71 27.24 4.40
N LYS A 93 5.99 27.04 5.67
CA LYS A 93 5.90 28.12 6.68
C LYS A 93 7.11 29.02 6.63
#